data_16db3db8b89db44fb793e4e6fef61fc6
#
_entry.id   16db3db8b89db44fb793e4e6fef61fc6
#
_cell.length_a   1.000
_cell.length_b   1.000
_cell.length_c   1.000
_cell.angle_alpha   90.00
_cell.angle_beta   90.00
_cell.angle_gamma   90.00
#
_symmetry.space_group_name_H-M   'P 1'
#
loop_
_entity.id
_entity.type
_entity.pdbx_description
1 polymer ?
#
loop_
_entity_poly.entity_id
_entity_poly.type
_entity_poly.pdbx_seq_one_letter_code
_entity_poly.pdbx_strand_id
1 'polypeptide(L)'
;PIINNLHGIFLLILLNILVFSSLILFSQDKVIVSPFITIDGEKVFTSDIPQLDIIEFIDNDERKRFYKLKRRVIKVYPYAIETKLKLDSLNNALDAIGKKRKKRKHVRSVAKIIKEQYAKTLKKLSMKEGRILIKLIYRETGISTYDLLREYRGWWNATMWQTFARMYDHDLRSIFDPVNLREDMFIDKIIEQAKREGRFN
;
A
#
# COMPACT_ATOMS: atom_id res chain seq x y z
N PRO A 1 2.34 -51.70 45.61
CA PRO A 1 1.61 -50.50 45.05
C PRO A 1 2.44 -49.24 45.12
N ILE A 2 3.46 -49.10 45.98
CA ILE A 2 4.25 -47.88 46.19
C ILE A 2 5.27 -47.64 45.05
N ILE A 3 5.83 -48.69 44.46
CA ILE A 3 6.86 -48.60 43.40
C ILE A 3 6.28 -48.07 42.07
N ASN A 4 5.03 -48.39 41.75
CA ASN A 4 4.39 -47.89 40.52
C ASN A 4 4.07 -46.38 40.58
N ASN A 5 3.85 -45.81 41.78
CA ASN A 5 3.65 -44.39 41.95
C ASN A 5 4.96 -43.59 41.79
N LEU A 6 6.11 -44.15 42.18
CA LEU A 6 7.39 -43.49 42.02
C LEU A 6 7.79 -43.35 40.52
N HIS A 7 7.49 -44.38 39.70
CA HIS A 7 7.74 -44.31 38.26
C HIS A 7 6.86 -43.25 37.57
N GLY A 8 5.59 -43.12 37.98
CA GLY A 8 4.69 -42.12 37.46
C GLY A 8 5.14 -40.69 37.79
N ILE A 9 5.58 -40.46 39.03
CA ILE A 9 6.09 -39.15 39.47
C ILE A 9 7.40 -38.80 38.74
N PHE A 10 8.30 -39.80 38.58
CA PHE A 10 9.55 -39.60 37.86
C PHE A 10 9.31 -39.23 36.36
N LEU A 11 8.34 -39.90 35.71
CA LEU A 11 7.96 -39.61 34.32
C LEU A 11 7.38 -38.22 34.17
N LEU A 12 6.55 -37.78 35.13
CA LEU A 12 5.97 -36.40 35.13
C LEU A 12 7.03 -35.33 35.34
N ILE A 13 8.02 -35.57 36.19
CA ILE A 13 9.15 -34.65 36.40
C ILE A 13 10.00 -34.56 35.12
N LEU A 14 10.28 -35.69 34.47
CA LEU A 14 11.06 -35.78 33.25
C LEU A 14 10.34 -35.06 32.08
N LEU A 15 9.01 -35.20 32.00
CA LEU A 15 8.17 -34.52 31.03
C LEU A 15 8.18 -32.99 31.24
N ASN A 16 8.10 -32.54 32.51
CA ASN A 16 8.18 -31.11 32.84
C ASN A 16 9.55 -30.51 32.50
N ILE A 17 10.65 -31.23 32.74
CA ILE A 17 12.01 -30.79 32.40
C ILE A 17 12.15 -30.69 30.87
N LEU A 18 11.58 -31.65 30.13
CA LEU A 18 11.59 -31.62 28.64
C LEU A 18 10.80 -30.44 28.06
N VAL A 19 9.63 -30.13 28.62
CA VAL A 19 8.81 -28.97 28.22
C VAL A 19 9.50 -27.65 28.57
N PHE A 20 10.14 -27.58 29.76
CA PHE A 20 10.85 -26.36 30.19
C PHE A 20 12.13 -26.13 29.38
N SER A 21 12.84 -27.18 28.95
CA SER A 21 14.02 -27.08 28.09
C SER A 21 13.66 -26.58 26.66
N SER A 22 12.47 -26.93 26.17
CA SER A 22 12.01 -26.46 24.86
C SER A 22 11.63 -24.97 24.85
N LEU A 23 11.21 -24.40 26.01
CA LEU A 23 10.91 -22.98 26.15
C LEU A 23 12.16 -22.09 26.18
N ILE A 24 13.31 -22.62 26.61
CA ILE A 24 14.58 -21.85 26.67
C ILE A 24 15.20 -21.70 25.27
N LEU A 25 14.90 -22.61 24.33
CA LEU A 25 15.44 -22.57 22.97
C LEU A 25 14.77 -21.51 22.06
N PHE A 26 13.69 -20.86 22.52
CA PHE A 26 12.99 -19.82 21.76
C PHE A 26 13.42 -18.38 22.05
N SER A 27 14.38 -18.18 22.96
CA SER A 27 15.02 -16.90 23.16
C SER A 27 16.20 -16.75 22.18
N GLN A 28 15.90 -16.63 20.89
CA GLN A 28 16.87 -16.09 19.94
C GLN A 28 16.88 -14.57 20.08
N ASP A 29 17.76 -14.08 20.91
CA ASP A 29 18.18 -12.68 20.85
C ASP A 29 18.62 -12.39 19.41
N LYS A 30 17.85 -11.55 18.75
CA LYS A 30 18.20 -11.02 17.44
C LYS A 30 19.46 -10.19 17.63
N VAL A 31 20.62 -10.82 17.45
CA VAL A 31 21.90 -10.12 17.43
C VAL A 31 21.82 -9.16 16.26
N ILE A 32 21.58 -7.88 16.55
CA ILE A 32 21.68 -6.81 15.58
C ILE A 32 23.17 -6.66 15.28
N VAL A 33 23.63 -7.37 14.25
CA VAL A 33 24.96 -7.16 13.70
C VAL A 33 24.93 -5.81 13.01
N SER A 34 25.41 -4.79 13.69
CA SER A 34 25.61 -3.48 13.08
C SER A 34 26.64 -3.63 11.97
N PRO A 35 26.37 -3.21 10.73
CA PRO A 35 27.34 -3.27 9.66
C PRO A 35 28.50 -2.32 9.98
N PHE A 36 29.69 -2.88 10.10
CA PHE A 36 30.93 -2.10 10.16
C PHE A 36 31.45 -1.92 8.74
N ILE A 37 31.72 -0.69 8.34
CA ILE A 37 32.48 -0.40 7.12
C ILE A 37 33.93 -0.07 7.54
N THR A 38 34.91 -0.65 6.86
CA THR A 38 36.31 -0.33 7.06
C THR A 38 36.68 0.81 6.10
N ILE A 39 36.99 1.98 6.63
CA ILE A 39 37.51 3.13 5.89
C ILE A 39 38.91 3.37 6.40
N ASP A 40 39.93 3.37 5.51
CA ASP A 40 41.35 3.57 5.79
C ASP A 40 41.90 2.68 6.91
N GLY A 41 41.40 1.45 7.04
CA GLY A 41 41.84 0.49 8.05
C GLY A 41 41.14 0.62 9.41
N GLU A 42 40.32 1.62 9.64
CA GLU A 42 39.49 1.77 10.83
C GLU A 42 38.08 1.24 10.64
N LYS A 43 37.59 0.51 11.64
CA LYS A 43 36.18 0.04 11.66
C LYS A 43 35.25 1.17 12.06
N VAL A 44 34.53 1.73 11.09
CA VAL A 44 33.54 2.77 11.32
C VAL A 44 32.18 2.15 11.49
N PHE A 45 31.46 2.56 12.53
CA PHE A 45 30.09 2.14 12.81
C PHE A 45 29.16 2.85 11.82
N THR A 46 28.54 2.13 10.90
CA THR A 46 27.47 2.69 10.07
C THR A 46 26.13 2.38 10.71
N SER A 47 25.52 3.40 11.28
CA SER A 47 24.11 3.35 11.66
C SER A 47 23.30 3.97 10.53
N ASP A 48 22.37 3.22 9.94
CA ASP A 48 21.33 3.80 9.10
C ASP A 48 20.46 4.70 9.97
N ILE A 49 20.82 5.97 10.04
CA ILE A 49 19.95 6.97 10.66
C ILE A 49 18.76 7.14 9.73
N PRO A 50 17.54 6.79 10.16
CA PRO A 50 16.37 6.99 9.33
C PRO A 50 16.28 8.47 8.98
N GLN A 51 16.28 8.77 7.68
CA GLN A 51 16.18 10.13 7.18
C GLN A 51 14.91 10.78 7.73
N LEU A 52 15.07 11.75 8.61
CA LEU A 52 13.98 12.56 9.13
C LEU A 52 13.57 13.54 8.03
N ASP A 53 12.46 13.28 7.38
CA ASP A 53 11.85 14.24 6.45
C ASP A 53 11.29 15.42 7.24
N ILE A 54 12.05 16.47 7.36
CA ILE A 54 11.58 17.73 7.92
C ILE A 54 10.70 18.40 6.88
N ILE A 55 9.43 18.54 7.20
CA ILE A 55 8.46 19.26 6.36
C ILE A 55 8.41 20.70 6.88
N GLU A 56 8.98 21.62 6.12
CA GLU A 56 8.87 23.06 6.41
C GLU A 56 7.56 23.60 5.87
N PHE A 57 6.82 24.31 6.71
CA PHE A 57 5.59 25.02 6.36
C PHE A 57 5.86 26.51 6.28
N ILE A 58 5.30 27.17 5.25
CA ILE A 58 5.41 28.61 5.08
C ILE A 58 4.67 29.35 6.21
N ASP A 59 3.51 28.84 6.58
CA ASP A 59 2.64 29.41 7.61
C ASP A 59 1.80 28.36 8.35
N ASN A 60 1.08 28.80 9.38
CA ASN A 60 0.17 27.94 10.14
C ASN A 60 -1.02 27.43 9.31
N ASP A 61 -1.44 28.14 8.29
CA ASP A 61 -2.56 27.72 7.47
C ASP A 61 -2.13 26.65 6.48
N GLU A 62 -0.90 26.70 5.95
CA GLU A 62 -0.33 25.60 5.19
C GLU A 62 -0.22 24.34 6.05
N ARG A 63 0.24 24.49 7.29
CA ARG A 63 0.28 23.37 8.24
C ARG A 63 -1.11 22.74 8.47
N LYS A 64 -2.15 23.55 8.65
CA LYS A 64 -3.53 23.06 8.76
C LYS A 64 -4.00 22.36 7.50
N ARG A 65 -3.68 22.92 6.30
CA ARG A 65 -3.98 22.30 5.00
C ARG A 65 -3.28 20.96 4.85
N PHE A 66 -2.01 20.86 5.25
CA PHE A 66 -1.24 19.62 5.24
C PHE A 66 -1.91 18.51 6.08
N TYR A 67 -2.31 18.78 7.32
CA TYR A 67 -2.96 17.77 8.14
C TYR A 67 -4.34 17.33 7.58
N LYS A 68 -5.06 18.24 6.94
CA LYS A 68 -6.29 17.88 6.21
C LYS A 68 -5.98 17.00 4.99
N LEU A 69 -4.90 17.32 4.27
CA LEU A 69 -4.41 16.53 3.14
C LEU A 69 -3.97 15.14 3.62
N LYS A 70 -3.16 15.06 4.67
CA LYS A 70 -2.67 13.78 5.25
C LYS A 70 -3.82 12.80 5.54
N ARG A 71 -4.89 13.27 6.20
CA ARG A 71 -6.06 12.42 6.46
C ARG A 71 -6.73 11.90 5.20
N ARG A 72 -6.83 12.73 4.15
CA ARG A 72 -7.41 12.33 2.87
C ARG A 72 -6.53 11.34 2.13
N VAL A 73 -5.24 11.60 2.05
CA VAL A 73 -4.25 10.71 1.41
C VAL A 73 -4.30 9.33 2.05
N ILE A 74 -4.17 9.24 3.38
CA ILE A 74 -4.21 7.97 4.10
C ILE A 74 -5.51 7.22 3.85
N LYS A 75 -6.64 7.93 3.75
CA LYS A 75 -7.94 7.32 3.48
C LYS A 75 -8.05 6.72 2.08
N VAL A 76 -7.50 7.39 1.06
CA VAL A 76 -7.73 6.99 -0.34
C VAL A 76 -6.56 6.20 -0.95
N TYR A 77 -5.37 6.24 -0.37
CA TYR A 77 -4.18 5.58 -0.90
C TYR A 77 -4.35 4.05 -1.04
N PRO A 78 -4.99 3.31 -0.11
CA PRO A 78 -5.24 1.88 -0.31
C PRO A 78 -5.98 1.56 -1.61
N TYR A 79 -6.90 2.42 -2.05
CA TYR A 79 -7.64 2.23 -3.31
C TYR A 79 -6.74 2.42 -4.54
N ALA A 80 -5.73 3.30 -4.46
CA ALA A 80 -4.76 3.47 -5.54
C ALA A 80 -3.84 2.24 -5.67
N ILE A 81 -3.32 1.73 -4.54
CA ILE A 81 -2.53 0.49 -4.52
C ILE A 81 -3.34 -0.67 -5.10
N GLU A 82 -4.56 -0.83 -4.65
CA GLU A 82 -5.43 -1.92 -5.11
C GLU A 82 -5.77 -1.79 -6.60
N THR A 83 -5.92 -0.57 -7.11
CA THR A 83 -6.09 -0.31 -8.54
C THR A 83 -4.87 -0.79 -9.32
N LYS A 84 -3.65 -0.49 -8.86
CA LYS A 84 -2.42 -0.98 -9.47
C LYS A 84 -2.37 -2.50 -9.50
N LEU A 85 -2.56 -3.16 -8.36
CA LEU A 85 -2.49 -4.61 -8.26
C LEU A 85 -3.51 -5.31 -9.19
N LYS A 86 -4.72 -4.76 -9.30
CA LYS A 86 -5.74 -5.29 -10.21
C LYS A 86 -5.40 -5.05 -11.67
N LEU A 87 -4.79 -3.91 -11.99
CA LEU A 87 -4.33 -3.61 -13.35
C LEU A 87 -3.20 -4.55 -13.75
N ASP A 88 -2.20 -4.76 -12.89
CA ASP A 88 -1.09 -5.68 -13.13
C ASP A 88 -1.60 -7.12 -13.33
N SER A 89 -2.49 -7.57 -12.45
CA SER A 89 -3.14 -8.89 -12.58
C SER A 89 -3.93 -9.04 -13.88
N LEU A 90 -4.65 -8.00 -14.28
CA LEU A 90 -5.41 -7.99 -15.54
C LEU A 90 -4.47 -8.07 -16.74
N ASN A 91 -3.41 -7.28 -16.77
CA ASN A 91 -2.43 -7.27 -17.86
C ASN A 91 -1.77 -8.64 -18.00
N ASN A 92 -1.30 -9.25 -16.91
CA ASN A 92 -0.72 -10.60 -16.91
C ASN A 92 -1.72 -11.65 -17.45
N ALA A 93 -2.99 -11.57 -17.06
CA ALA A 93 -4.02 -12.45 -17.57
C ALA A 93 -4.30 -12.23 -19.07
N LEU A 94 -4.26 -10.98 -19.53
CA LEU A 94 -4.46 -10.64 -20.94
C LEU A 94 -3.32 -11.13 -21.83
N ASP A 95 -2.08 -11.14 -21.33
CA ASP A 95 -0.92 -11.62 -22.06
C ASP A 95 -1.01 -13.14 -22.31
N ALA A 96 -1.56 -13.88 -21.35
CA ALA A 96 -1.80 -15.32 -21.50
C ALA A 96 -2.96 -15.66 -22.47
N ILE A 97 -3.81 -14.70 -22.83
CA ILE A 97 -4.97 -14.93 -23.70
C ILE A 97 -4.65 -14.54 -25.14
N GLY A 98 -4.47 -15.51 -26.04
CA GLY A 98 -4.14 -15.24 -27.46
C GLY A 98 -5.25 -14.60 -28.30
N LYS A 99 -6.55 -14.87 -28.01
CA LYS A 99 -7.66 -14.43 -28.86
C LYS A 99 -8.26 -13.11 -28.39
N LYS A 100 -8.32 -12.08 -29.25
CA LYS A 100 -8.90 -10.74 -28.96
C LYS A 100 -10.31 -10.80 -28.36
N ARG A 101 -11.19 -11.71 -28.85
CA ARG A 101 -12.55 -11.87 -28.31
C ARG A 101 -12.54 -12.35 -26.86
N LYS A 102 -11.64 -13.28 -26.50
CA LYS A 102 -11.48 -13.77 -25.12
C LYS A 102 -10.93 -12.66 -24.22
N LYS A 103 -9.93 -11.89 -24.69
CA LYS A 103 -9.40 -10.73 -23.97
C LYS A 103 -10.51 -9.75 -23.60
N ARG A 104 -11.34 -9.33 -24.56
CA ARG A 104 -12.48 -8.43 -24.32
C ARG A 104 -13.48 -8.98 -23.31
N LYS A 105 -13.78 -10.29 -23.37
CA LYS A 105 -14.68 -10.94 -22.41
C LYS A 105 -14.08 -10.91 -21.00
N HIS A 106 -12.79 -11.22 -20.87
CA HIS A 106 -12.09 -11.20 -19.59
C HIS A 106 -12.05 -9.79 -18.98
N VAL A 107 -11.70 -8.78 -19.76
CA VAL A 107 -11.75 -7.36 -19.34
C VAL A 107 -13.13 -6.99 -18.82
N ARG A 108 -14.20 -7.32 -19.52
CA ARG A 108 -15.59 -7.04 -19.07
C ARG A 108 -15.95 -7.73 -17.77
N SER A 109 -15.50 -8.98 -17.57
CA SER A 109 -15.74 -9.74 -16.35
C SER A 109 -15.06 -9.10 -15.14
N VAL A 110 -13.76 -8.81 -15.24
CA VAL A 110 -12.97 -8.14 -14.18
C VAL A 110 -13.59 -6.78 -13.84
N ALA A 111 -13.99 -6.07 -14.83
CA ALA A 111 -14.66 -4.79 -14.75
C ALA A 111 -15.93 -4.79 -13.91
N LYS A 112 -16.77 -5.75 -14.19
CA LYS A 112 -18.01 -5.91 -13.45
C LYS A 112 -17.72 -6.10 -11.96
N ILE A 113 -16.76 -6.95 -11.64
CA ILE A 113 -16.34 -7.23 -10.26
C ILE A 113 -15.85 -5.94 -9.56
N ILE A 114 -14.96 -5.20 -10.20
CA ILE A 114 -14.42 -3.95 -9.64
C ILE A 114 -15.56 -2.93 -9.43
N LYS A 115 -16.45 -2.78 -10.41
CA LYS A 115 -17.60 -1.89 -10.28
C LYS A 115 -18.46 -2.25 -9.07
N GLU A 116 -18.83 -3.51 -8.92
CA GLU A 116 -19.67 -3.98 -7.80
C GLU A 116 -18.98 -3.75 -6.45
N GLN A 117 -17.69 -3.99 -6.38
CA GLN A 117 -16.89 -3.85 -5.17
C GLN A 117 -16.69 -2.38 -4.75
N TYR A 118 -16.38 -1.49 -5.71
CA TYR A 118 -15.94 -0.12 -5.38
C TYR A 118 -16.97 0.98 -5.62
N ALA A 119 -18.02 0.74 -6.42
CA ALA A 119 -18.97 1.79 -6.76
C ALA A 119 -19.59 2.49 -5.54
N LYS A 120 -19.89 1.73 -4.49
CA LYS A 120 -20.46 2.28 -3.24
C LYS A 120 -19.43 3.14 -2.49
N THR A 121 -18.18 2.72 -2.46
CA THR A 121 -17.09 3.41 -1.77
C THR A 121 -16.71 4.69 -2.51
N LEU A 122 -16.54 4.61 -3.82
CA LEU A 122 -16.18 5.77 -4.65
C LEU A 122 -17.25 6.88 -4.62
N LYS A 123 -18.55 6.50 -4.57
CA LYS A 123 -19.64 7.48 -4.41
C LYS A 123 -19.62 8.24 -3.07
N LYS A 124 -18.95 7.69 -2.05
CA LYS A 124 -18.83 8.32 -0.71
C LYS A 124 -17.62 9.25 -0.60
N LEU A 125 -16.75 9.26 -1.60
CA LEU A 125 -15.60 10.15 -1.60
C LEU A 125 -16.05 11.60 -1.86
N SER A 126 -15.50 12.52 -1.09
CA SER A 126 -15.63 13.93 -1.39
C SER A 126 -14.86 14.31 -2.67
N MET A 127 -15.19 15.45 -3.29
CA MET A 127 -14.48 15.95 -4.47
C MET A 127 -12.96 16.03 -4.25
N LYS A 128 -12.53 16.51 -3.07
CA LYS A 128 -11.10 16.60 -2.74
C LYS A 128 -10.43 15.22 -2.58
N GLU A 129 -11.12 14.25 -2.02
CA GLU A 129 -10.64 12.87 -1.92
C GLU A 129 -10.54 12.20 -3.30
N GLY A 130 -11.51 12.45 -4.17
CA GLY A 130 -11.50 11.94 -5.54
C GLY A 130 -10.34 12.50 -6.37
N ARG A 131 -10.04 13.80 -6.27
CA ARG A 131 -8.88 14.41 -6.92
C ARG A 131 -7.57 13.80 -6.45
N ILE A 132 -7.41 13.60 -5.15
CA ILE A 132 -6.23 12.95 -4.58
C ILE A 132 -6.12 11.51 -5.10
N LEU A 133 -7.22 10.76 -5.14
CA LEU A 133 -7.23 9.39 -5.66
C LEU A 133 -6.78 9.33 -7.13
N ILE A 134 -7.24 10.25 -7.98
CA ILE A 134 -6.84 10.33 -9.39
C ILE A 134 -5.33 10.54 -9.52
N LYS A 135 -4.75 11.48 -8.75
CA LYS A 135 -3.31 11.71 -8.71
C LYS A 135 -2.54 10.48 -8.21
N LEU A 136 -3.06 9.81 -7.20
CA LEU A 136 -2.44 8.61 -6.64
C LEU A 136 -2.50 7.42 -7.59
N ILE A 137 -3.57 7.25 -8.37
CA ILE A 137 -3.63 6.25 -9.43
C ILE A 137 -2.52 6.50 -10.46
N TYR A 138 -2.32 7.76 -10.88
CA TYR A 138 -1.22 8.10 -11.77
C TYR A 138 0.15 7.77 -11.14
N ARG A 139 0.36 8.15 -9.88
CA ARG A 139 1.60 7.85 -9.14
C ARG A 139 1.93 6.36 -9.13
N GLU A 140 0.94 5.52 -8.91
CA GLU A 140 1.15 4.07 -8.75
C GLU A 140 1.22 3.34 -10.09
N THR A 141 0.52 3.81 -11.12
CA THR A 141 0.40 3.11 -12.41
C THR A 141 1.21 3.74 -13.55
N GLY A 142 1.60 5.01 -13.42
CA GLY A 142 2.21 5.80 -14.49
C GLY A 142 1.23 6.18 -15.62
N ILE A 143 -0.05 5.83 -15.49
CA ILE A 143 -1.06 6.05 -16.52
C ILE A 143 -2.15 6.97 -15.97
N SER A 144 -2.57 7.98 -16.76
CA SER A 144 -3.63 8.86 -16.32
C SER A 144 -4.95 8.08 -16.12
N THR A 145 -5.74 8.50 -15.14
CA THR A 145 -7.05 7.89 -14.93
C THR A 145 -7.92 8.00 -16.16
N TYR A 146 -7.79 9.10 -16.94
CA TYR A 146 -8.46 9.25 -18.23
C TYR A 146 -8.06 8.17 -19.24
N ASP A 147 -6.77 7.89 -19.39
CA ASP A 147 -6.27 6.88 -20.35
C ASP A 147 -6.66 5.47 -19.89
N LEU A 148 -6.59 5.17 -18.61
CA LEU A 148 -7.11 3.91 -18.06
C LEU A 148 -8.60 3.73 -18.39
N LEU A 149 -9.41 4.75 -18.16
CA LEU A 149 -10.84 4.70 -18.48
C LEU A 149 -11.09 4.57 -19.98
N ARG A 150 -10.25 5.19 -20.83
CA ARG A 150 -10.35 5.10 -22.29
C ARG A 150 -9.95 3.74 -22.81
N GLU A 151 -8.85 3.17 -22.31
CA GLU A 151 -8.34 1.87 -22.71
C GLU A 151 -9.34 0.76 -22.38
N TYR A 152 -9.90 0.83 -21.19
CA TYR A 152 -10.89 -0.13 -20.71
C TYR A 152 -12.35 0.34 -20.91
N ARG A 153 -12.61 1.18 -21.92
CA ARG A 153 -13.93 1.83 -22.21
C ARG A 153 -15.10 0.86 -22.36
N GLY A 154 -14.87 -0.36 -22.81
CA GLY A 154 -15.91 -1.39 -22.84
C GLY A 154 -16.37 -1.87 -21.46
N TRP A 155 -15.79 -1.37 -20.45
CA TRP A 155 -15.84 -1.68 -19.06
C TRP A 155 -16.88 -0.86 -18.26
N TRP A 156 -16.95 0.47 -18.53
CA TRP A 156 -17.81 1.39 -17.78
C TRP A 156 -19.12 1.58 -18.53
N ASN A 157 -20.27 1.43 -17.84
CA ASN A 157 -21.51 1.81 -18.46
C ASN A 157 -21.60 3.34 -18.57
N ALA A 158 -22.37 3.84 -19.53
CA ALA A 158 -22.49 5.26 -19.82
C ALA A 158 -22.83 6.12 -18.59
N THR A 159 -23.63 5.59 -17.66
CA THR A 159 -24.04 6.30 -16.45
C THR A 159 -22.89 6.54 -15.48
N MET A 160 -21.99 5.55 -15.28
CA MET A 160 -20.81 5.76 -14.44
C MET A 160 -19.82 6.73 -15.10
N TRP A 161 -19.60 6.59 -16.41
CA TRP A 161 -18.80 7.53 -17.18
C TRP A 161 -19.30 8.97 -17.03
N GLN A 162 -20.60 9.20 -17.20
CA GLN A 162 -21.20 10.53 -17.05
C GLN A 162 -21.04 11.08 -15.63
N THR A 163 -21.16 10.24 -14.62
CA THR A 163 -20.96 10.65 -13.22
C THR A 163 -19.51 11.04 -12.95
N PHE A 164 -18.55 10.25 -13.39
CA PHE A 164 -17.14 10.55 -13.26
C PHE A 164 -16.73 11.77 -14.11
N ALA A 165 -17.14 11.83 -15.36
CA ALA A 165 -16.85 12.96 -16.22
C ALA A 165 -17.39 14.28 -15.64
N ARG A 166 -18.64 14.28 -15.15
CA ARG A 166 -19.24 15.48 -14.55
C ARG A 166 -18.54 15.94 -13.28
N MET A 167 -18.06 14.99 -12.45
CA MET A 167 -17.43 15.31 -11.18
C MET A 167 -15.92 15.60 -11.30
N TYR A 168 -15.24 15.01 -12.28
CA TYR A 168 -13.77 14.97 -12.31
C TYR A 168 -13.17 15.25 -13.70
N ASP A 169 -13.95 15.76 -14.66
CA ASP A 169 -13.53 15.89 -16.08
C ASP A 169 -12.18 16.60 -16.23
N HIS A 170 -11.98 17.69 -15.51
CA HIS A 170 -10.70 18.43 -15.51
C HIS A 170 -9.57 17.70 -14.76
N ASP A 171 -9.90 16.86 -13.80
CA ASP A 171 -8.93 16.21 -12.92
C ASP A 171 -8.48 14.83 -13.44
N LEU A 172 -9.28 14.16 -14.31
CA LEU A 172 -8.96 12.80 -14.80
C LEU A 172 -7.65 12.71 -15.58
N ARG A 173 -7.19 13.82 -16.17
CA ARG A 173 -5.91 13.92 -16.88
C ARG A 173 -4.78 14.43 -16.00
N SER A 174 -5.06 14.70 -14.73
CA SER A 174 -4.04 15.18 -13.80
C SER A 174 -2.92 14.16 -13.68
N ILE A 175 -1.71 14.64 -13.81
CA ILE A 175 -0.48 13.91 -13.55
C ILE A 175 -0.04 14.17 -12.10
N PHE A 176 0.75 13.26 -11.56
CA PHE A 176 1.40 13.44 -10.27
C PHE A 176 2.81 14.00 -10.49
N ASP A 177 3.08 15.20 -9.97
CA ASP A 177 4.36 15.88 -10.14
C ASP A 177 4.86 16.45 -8.79
N PRO A 178 5.57 15.64 -8.00
CA PRO A 178 6.06 16.06 -6.68
C PRO A 178 7.24 17.04 -6.76
N VAL A 179 7.83 17.25 -7.94
CA VAL A 179 8.95 18.18 -8.15
C VAL A 179 8.44 19.61 -8.31
N ASN A 180 7.40 19.79 -9.13
CA ASN A 180 6.90 21.12 -9.46
C ASN A 180 5.65 21.53 -8.65
N LEU A 181 4.90 20.58 -8.13
CA LEU A 181 3.65 20.85 -7.40
C LEU A 181 3.81 20.55 -5.90
N ARG A 182 3.77 21.61 -5.11
CA ARG A 182 3.94 21.50 -3.63
C ARG A 182 2.92 20.58 -2.95
N GLU A 183 1.68 20.55 -3.45
CA GLU A 183 0.67 19.61 -2.94
C GLU A 183 1.07 18.15 -3.20
N ASP A 184 1.60 17.87 -4.39
CA ASP A 184 2.02 16.51 -4.76
C ASP A 184 3.30 16.10 -4.01
N MET A 185 4.21 17.03 -3.75
CA MET A 185 5.34 16.82 -2.85
C MET A 185 4.87 16.45 -1.43
N PHE A 186 3.86 17.14 -0.90
CA PHE A 186 3.28 16.78 0.39
C PHE A 186 2.61 15.40 0.37
N ILE A 187 1.89 15.08 -0.69
CA ILE A 187 1.28 13.74 -0.87
C ILE A 187 2.36 12.67 -0.85
N ASP A 188 3.46 12.88 -1.56
CA ASP A 188 4.57 11.92 -1.62
C ASP A 188 5.21 11.70 -0.24
N LYS A 189 5.57 12.78 0.45
CA LYS A 189 6.11 12.70 1.82
C LYS A 189 5.16 12.02 2.81
N ILE A 190 3.86 12.28 2.70
CA ILE A 190 2.84 11.61 3.54
C ILE A 190 2.84 10.11 3.31
N ILE A 191 2.93 9.67 2.05
CA ILE A 191 2.92 8.24 1.70
C ILE A 191 4.20 7.57 2.21
N GLU A 192 5.37 8.17 1.96
CA GLU A 192 6.63 7.62 2.41
C GLU A 192 6.68 7.52 3.94
N GLN A 193 6.20 8.54 4.65
CA GLN A 193 6.08 8.47 6.11
C GLN A 193 5.15 7.34 6.55
N ALA A 194 3.97 7.23 5.92
CA ALA A 194 2.99 6.21 6.28
C ALA A 194 3.46 4.78 5.97
N LYS A 195 4.25 4.59 4.93
CA LYS A 195 4.92 3.30 4.64
C LYS A 195 5.95 2.95 5.71
N ARG A 196 6.81 3.90 6.12
CA ARG A 196 7.76 3.70 7.22
C ARG A 196 7.06 3.37 8.54
N GLU A 197 5.89 3.97 8.78
CA GLU A 197 5.02 3.68 9.94
C GLU A 197 4.28 2.33 9.82
N GLY A 198 4.46 1.57 8.74
CA GLY A 198 3.80 0.27 8.53
C GLY A 198 2.29 0.34 8.29
N ARG A 199 1.76 1.48 7.88
CA ARG A 199 0.30 1.68 7.71
C ARG A 199 -0.30 1.02 6.49
N PHE A 200 0.53 0.59 5.53
CA PHE A 200 0.10 0.07 4.22
C PHE A 200 0.75 -1.28 3.88
N ASN A 201 1.12 -2.04 4.90
CA ASN A 201 1.62 -3.40 4.76
C ASN A 201 0.48 -4.40 4.56
#